data_f1e1c623307a112c110f800d1741a9a4
#
_entry.id   f1e1c623307a112c110f800d1741a9a4
#
_cell.length_a   1.000
_cell.length_b   1.000
_cell.length_c   1.000
_cell.angle_alpha   90.00
_cell.angle_beta   90.00
_cell.angle_gamma   90.00
#
_symmetry.space_group_name_H-M   'P 1'
#
loop_
_entity.id
_entity.type
_entity.pdbx_description
1 polymer ?
#
loop_
_entity_poly.entity_id
_entity_poly.type
_entity_poly.pdbx_seq_one_letter_code
_entity_poly.pdbx_strand_id
1 'polypeptide(L)'
;LVAQAVTPVVKPGVEVLRDGGFEALRGKRVGLITNPTGVDNALRATVDILNDAPDVELVALFAPEHGVRGDVTAGAKVADTTDPSTWVKVYSLYGATRRPTAAMLRDVDAVVYDIQDNGCRSYTFISTMANAMEACAAQGKEFVVLDRPDPLGGTKAEGKKVDPGCESFVGALPIPYIYGLTPGELARMIVGEKMIKGAEKLKLTVIPMEGWSRDMLFADTGMPWVLPSPHMPTPETALFYPATGIVGELDYLSIGVGYTMPFRTFAAPWINAGKLAARLNAMEIPGVRFRPINYKPYYGFGKGVQMGGVELYITDFEKAPLTLVQFYVMEALADMYPAHKAFAAAPAARQKMFDKVTGSPQVRQLFSRCYRTADLLPLWNRDAASFSKNKAKYHLYK
;
A
#
# COMPACT_ATOMS: atom_id res chain seq x y z
N LEU A 1 15.71 24.97 -18.96
CA LEU A 1 14.60 25.26 -18.05
C LEU A 1 14.98 24.66 -16.69
N VAL A 2 15.44 25.51 -15.77
CA VAL A 2 15.60 25.13 -14.35
C VAL A 2 14.19 25.04 -13.80
N ALA A 3 13.72 23.83 -13.49
CA ALA A 3 12.48 23.66 -12.76
C ALA A 3 12.60 24.47 -11.45
N GLN A 4 11.74 25.46 -11.25
CA GLN A 4 11.60 26.07 -9.94
C GLN A 4 11.30 24.92 -8.96
N ALA A 5 12.18 24.69 -8.00
CA ALA A 5 11.91 23.74 -6.93
C ALA A 5 10.64 24.20 -6.21
N VAL A 6 9.58 23.42 -6.34
CA VAL A 6 8.35 23.65 -5.57
C VAL A 6 8.75 23.49 -4.12
N THR A 7 8.59 24.53 -3.31
CA THR A 7 8.86 24.45 -1.87
C THR A 7 7.90 23.41 -1.29
N PRO A 8 8.39 22.37 -0.58
CA PRO A 8 7.52 21.39 0.04
C PRO A 8 6.50 22.08 0.95
N VAL A 9 5.23 21.74 0.76
CA VAL A 9 4.14 22.32 1.57
C VAL A 9 3.92 21.47 2.83
N VAL A 10 4.07 20.14 2.69
CA VAL A 10 3.85 19.18 3.80
C VAL A 10 5.16 18.82 4.47
N LYS A 11 5.19 18.92 5.81
CA LYS A 11 6.27 18.36 6.62
C LYS A 11 5.89 16.96 7.10
N PRO A 12 6.66 15.91 6.78
CA PRO A 12 6.43 14.56 7.32
C PRO A 12 6.70 14.51 8.83
N GLY A 13 6.15 13.51 9.50
CA GLY A 13 6.28 13.34 10.95
C GLY A 13 7.73 13.34 11.45
N VAL A 14 8.69 12.85 10.65
CA VAL A 14 10.13 12.89 11.03
C VAL A 14 10.66 14.31 11.17
N GLU A 15 10.23 15.24 10.32
CA GLU A 15 10.63 16.65 10.44
C GLU A 15 9.98 17.32 11.65
N VAL A 16 8.70 17.03 11.88
CA VAL A 16 7.99 17.55 13.07
C VAL A 16 8.64 17.04 14.35
N LEU A 17 9.03 15.76 14.39
CA LEU A 17 9.77 15.19 15.53
C LEU A 17 11.11 15.89 15.74
N ARG A 18 11.87 16.11 14.66
CA ARG A 18 13.17 16.81 14.72
C ARG A 18 13.02 18.26 15.18
N ASP A 19 12.07 18.99 14.59
CA ASP A 19 11.82 20.39 14.91
C ASP A 19 11.33 20.56 16.36
N GLY A 20 10.67 19.53 16.93
CA GLY A 20 10.31 19.43 18.34
C GLY A 20 11.44 18.92 19.26
N GLY A 21 12.68 18.84 18.78
CA GLY A 21 13.84 18.41 19.59
C GLY A 21 13.78 16.97 20.06
N PHE A 22 13.13 16.09 19.28
CA PHE A 22 12.98 14.65 19.56
C PHE A 22 12.31 14.33 20.91
N GLU A 23 11.50 15.24 21.45
CA GLU A 23 10.91 15.13 22.79
C GLU A 23 10.24 13.77 23.04
N ALA A 24 9.49 13.24 22.07
CA ALA A 24 8.79 11.96 22.20
C ALA A 24 9.73 10.76 22.35
N LEU A 25 11.01 10.89 21.98
CA LEU A 25 12.00 9.81 22.00
C LEU A 25 13.15 10.06 22.99
N ARG A 26 13.15 11.21 23.71
CA ARG A 26 14.24 11.60 24.60
C ARG A 26 14.51 10.54 25.67
N GLY A 27 15.78 10.16 25.79
CA GLY A 27 16.26 9.19 26.77
C GLY A 27 15.85 7.74 26.50
N LYS A 28 15.35 7.44 25.29
CA LYS A 28 14.86 6.10 24.92
C LYS A 28 15.82 5.39 24.01
N ARG A 29 15.88 4.05 24.20
CA ARG A 29 16.46 3.12 23.23
C ARG A 29 15.40 2.80 22.19
N VAL A 30 15.67 3.13 20.94
CA VAL A 30 14.71 3.13 19.84
C VAL A 30 15.01 2.00 18.86
N GLY A 31 13.98 1.25 18.49
CA GLY A 31 13.96 0.39 17.30
C GLY A 31 13.19 1.09 16.19
N LEU A 32 13.73 1.13 14.97
CA LEU A 32 13.09 1.80 13.83
C LEU A 32 12.65 0.78 12.77
N ILE A 33 11.36 0.79 12.43
CA ILE A 33 10.80 0.09 11.27
C ILE A 33 10.77 1.11 10.13
N THR A 34 11.54 0.89 9.08
CA THR A 34 11.62 1.80 7.93
C THR A 34 12.09 1.09 6.67
N ASN A 35 11.96 1.79 5.56
CA ASN A 35 12.49 1.42 4.24
C ASN A 35 13.04 2.68 3.56
N PRO A 36 13.46 2.66 2.27
CA PRO A 36 13.99 3.86 1.60
C PRO A 36 13.08 5.08 1.60
N THR A 37 11.78 4.92 1.82
CA THR A 37 10.83 6.04 1.86
C THR A 37 10.89 6.84 3.15
N GLY A 38 11.50 6.30 4.21
CA GLY A 38 11.73 6.99 5.47
C GLY A 38 12.80 8.06 5.31
N VAL A 39 12.41 9.21 4.77
CA VAL A 39 13.28 10.38 4.54
C VAL A 39 12.56 11.67 4.92
N ASP A 40 13.33 12.72 5.21
CA ASP A 40 12.81 14.09 5.27
C ASP A 40 12.72 14.73 3.86
N ASN A 41 12.22 15.96 3.78
CA ASN A 41 12.10 16.69 2.50
C ASN A 41 13.45 17.03 1.85
N ALA A 42 14.56 16.93 2.60
CA ALA A 42 15.91 17.05 2.08
C ALA A 42 16.51 15.70 1.67
N LEU A 43 15.69 14.61 1.65
CA LEU A 43 16.09 13.23 1.34
C LEU A 43 17.08 12.60 2.32
N ARG A 44 17.20 13.13 3.53
CA ARG A 44 17.98 12.52 4.59
C ARG A 44 17.20 11.37 5.20
N ALA A 45 17.81 10.19 5.29
CA ALA A 45 17.15 9.00 5.81
C ALA A 45 16.81 9.14 7.30
N THR A 46 15.63 8.68 7.70
CA THR A 46 15.19 8.66 9.10
C THR A 46 16.13 7.83 9.97
N VAL A 47 16.74 6.78 9.43
CA VAL A 47 17.79 6.01 10.10
C VAL A 47 18.92 6.95 10.57
N ASP A 48 19.44 7.78 9.66
CA ASP A 48 20.56 8.67 9.94
C ASP A 48 20.13 9.84 10.83
N ILE A 49 18.89 10.33 10.66
CA ILE A 49 18.33 11.39 11.52
C ILE A 49 18.22 10.92 12.97
N LEU A 50 17.73 9.71 13.22
CA LEU A 50 17.58 9.18 14.58
C LEU A 50 18.93 8.75 15.17
N ASN A 51 19.85 8.24 14.35
CA ASN A 51 21.19 7.88 14.80
C ASN A 51 21.99 9.10 15.31
N ASP A 52 21.80 10.27 14.68
CA ASP A 52 22.46 11.50 15.03
C ASP A 52 21.67 12.36 16.03
N ALA A 53 20.46 11.92 16.42
CA ALA A 53 19.59 12.68 17.32
C ALA A 53 20.16 12.74 18.74
N PRO A 54 20.23 13.92 19.38
CA PRO A 54 20.66 14.02 20.76
C PRO A 54 19.65 13.30 21.69
N ASP A 55 20.17 12.65 22.72
CA ASP A 55 19.39 11.95 23.74
C ASP A 55 18.46 10.84 23.19
N VAL A 56 18.72 10.33 21.97
CA VAL A 56 18.04 9.17 21.37
C VAL A 56 19.09 8.11 21.06
N GLU A 57 18.86 6.87 21.48
CA GLU A 57 19.75 5.76 21.20
C GLU A 57 19.09 4.82 20.17
N LEU A 58 19.54 4.84 18.92
CA LEU A 58 19.07 3.91 17.89
C LEU A 58 19.76 2.55 18.07
N VAL A 59 19.03 1.56 18.60
CA VAL A 59 19.60 0.24 18.97
C VAL A 59 19.23 -0.89 18.03
N ALA A 60 18.18 -0.72 17.22
CA ALA A 60 17.71 -1.76 16.27
C ALA A 60 17.05 -1.13 15.05
N LEU A 61 17.21 -1.80 13.91
CA LEU A 61 16.45 -1.54 12.69
C LEU A 61 15.61 -2.78 12.37
N PHE A 62 14.40 -2.56 11.89
CA PHE A 62 13.48 -3.63 11.48
C PHE A 62 13.14 -3.46 10.01
N ALA A 63 13.56 -4.44 9.22
CA ALA A 63 13.41 -4.43 7.77
C ALA A 63 12.07 -5.05 7.34
N PRO A 64 11.14 -4.29 6.74
CA PRO A 64 9.95 -4.83 6.08
C PRO A 64 10.33 -5.48 4.75
N GLU A 65 9.34 -5.82 3.94
CA GLU A 65 9.53 -6.20 2.55
C GLU A 65 10.43 -5.16 1.84
N HIS A 66 11.34 -5.60 0.99
CA HIS A 66 12.36 -4.82 0.28
C HIS A 66 13.55 -4.33 1.11
N GLY A 67 13.59 -4.56 2.44
CA GLY A 67 14.72 -4.16 3.28
C GLY A 67 14.71 -2.70 3.72
N VAL A 68 15.62 -2.34 4.63
CA VAL A 68 15.74 -0.96 5.16
C VAL A 68 16.29 0.01 4.11
N ARG A 69 17.27 -0.43 3.30
CA ARG A 69 17.91 0.40 2.29
C ARG A 69 17.44 0.08 0.85
N GLY A 70 16.45 -0.81 0.67
CA GLY A 70 15.80 -1.09 -0.62
C GLY A 70 16.57 -2.03 -1.54
N ASP A 71 17.45 -2.83 -0.99
CA ASP A 71 18.36 -3.72 -1.71
C ASP A 71 17.76 -5.12 -2.00
N VAL A 72 16.50 -5.36 -1.61
CA VAL A 72 15.83 -6.66 -1.75
C VAL A 72 14.66 -6.58 -2.73
N THR A 73 14.64 -7.50 -3.72
CA THR A 73 13.57 -7.59 -4.71
C THR A 73 12.23 -8.02 -4.10
N ALA A 74 11.12 -7.67 -4.77
CA ALA A 74 9.76 -8.00 -4.33
C ALA A 74 9.60 -9.50 -4.07
N GLY A 75 9.01 -9.85 -2.91
CA GLY A 75 8.76 -11.22 -2.50
C GLY A 75 9.99 -12.02 -2.04
N ALA A 76 11.20 -11.48 -2.16
CA ALA A 76 12.41 -12.13 -1.67
C ALA A 76 12.52 -12.00 -0.14
N LYS A 77 13.04 -13.06 0.51
CA LYS A 77 13.27 -13.04 1.96
C LYS A 77 14.37 -12.05 2.32
N VAL A 78 14.15 -11.24 3.33
CA VAL A 78 15.13 -10.34 3.92
C VAL A 78 15.87 -11.09 5.03
N ALA A 79 17.19 -11.09 5.03
CA ALA A 79 18.01 -11.68 6.08
C ALA A 79 18.36 -10.65 7.16
N ASP A 80 18.64 -11.13 8.39
CA ASP A 80 19.23 -10.28 9.42
C ASP A 80 20.64 -9.85 8.99
N THR A 81 20.97 -8.59 9.23
CA THR A 81 22.24 -7.98 8.82
C THR A 81 22.64 -6.84 9.77
N THR A 82 23.63 -6.07 9.39
CA THR A 82 24.02 -4.81 10.08
C THR A 82 24.01 -3.68 9.07
N ASP A 83 23.42 -2.56 9.42
CA ASP A 83 23.41 -1.38 8.54
C ASP A 83 24.84 -0.83 8.40
N PRO A 84 25.36 -0.69 7.18
CA PRO A 84 26.78 -0.33 6.97
C PRO A 84 27.10 1.11 7.38
N SER A 85 26.11 1.98 7.46
CA SER A 85 26.32 3.40 7.79
C SER A 85 26.29 3.68 9.30
N THR A 86 25.39 3.01 10.02
CA THR A 86 25.18 3.25 11.45
C THR A 86 25.71 2.13 12.34
N TRP A 87 26.07 0.98 11.76
CA TRP A 87 26.48 -0.25 12.48
C TRP A 87 25.36 -0.83 13.38
N VAL A 88 24.13 -0.35 13.25
CA VAL A 88 22.98 -0.83 14.00
C VAL A 88 22.52 -2.17 13.39
N LYS A 89 22.15 -3.10 14.27
CA LYS A 89 21.64 -4.41 13.85
C LYS A 89 20.29 -4.28 13.17
N VAL A 90 20.15 -4.95 12.01
CA VAL A 90 18.94 -5.03 11.22
C VAL A 90 18.30 -6.41 11.41
N TYR A 91 17.07 -6.42 11.91
CA TYR A 91 16.24 -7.63 12.02
C TYR A 91 15.23 -7.67 10.88
N SER A 92 15.10 -8.82 10.23
CA SER A 92 14.11 -9.01 9.18
C SER A 92 12.71 -9.24 9.74
N LEU A 93 11.73 -8.49 9.23
CA LEU A 93 10.29 -8.74 9.41
C LEU A 93 9.64 -9.29 8.13
N TYR A 94 10.45 -9.74 7.17
CA TYR A 94 9.99 -10.35 5.92
C TYR A 94 10.83 -11.60 5.57
N GLY A 95 10.97 -12.49 6.54
CA GLY A 95 11.79 -13.69 6.45
C GLY A 95 11.20 -14.82 7.28
N ALA A 96 11.94 -15.27 8.28
CA ALA A 96 11.51 -16.30 9.22
C ALA A 96 10.35 -15.85 10.11
N THR A 97 10.26 -14.56 10.41
CA THR A 97 9.14 -13.94 11.13
C THR A 97 8.63 -12.70 10.40
N ARG A 98 7.36 -12.36 10.65
CA ARG A 98 6.72 -11.12 10.17
C ARG A 98 6.31 -10.18 11.31
N ARG A 99 6.81 -10.48 12.52
CA ARG A 99 6.63 -9.63 13.69
C ARG A 99 7.91 -9.61 14.52
N PRO A 100 8.22 -8.52 15.21
CA PRO A 100 9.31 -8.50 16.17
C PRO A 100 9.11 -9.55 17.27
N THR A 101 10.16 -10.29 17.59
CA THR A 101 10.15 -11.24 18.71
C THR A 101 10.50 -10.54 20.02
N ALA A 102 10.20 -11.18 21.16
CA ALA A 102 10.61 -10.66 22.47
C ALA A 102 12.13 -10.45 22.58
N ALA A 103 12.92 -11.32 21.95
CA ALA A 103 14.39 -11.18 21.91
C ALA A 103 14.84 -9.94 21.13
N MET A 104 14.20 -9.63 20.00
CA MET A 104 14.49 -8.44 19.19
C MET A 104 14.11 -7.14 19.93
N LEU A 105 13.09 -7.19 20.79
CA LEU A 105 12.59 -6.05 21.55
C LEU A 105 13.19 -5.89 22.94
N ARG A 106 14.10 -6.79 23.38
CA ARG A 106 14.64 -6.80 24.75
C ARG A 106 15.21 -5.46 25.16
N ASP A 107 16.05 -4.89 24.32
CA ASP A 107 16.78 -3.66 24.59
C ASP A 107 16.13 -2.41 23.96
N VAL A 108 14.88 -2.51 23.51
CA VAL A 108 14.10 -1.45 22.90
C VAL A 108 13.08 -0.92 23.91
N ASP A 109 12.98 0.40 24.05
CA ASP A 109 11.97 1.06 24.87
C ASP A 109 10.78 1.50 24.02
N ALA A 110 11.05 2.00 22.79
CA ALA A 110 10.05 2.43 21.85
C ALA A 110 10.37 1.92 20.43
N VAL A 111 9.38 1.46 19.73
CA VAL A 111 9.46 1.15 18.30
C VAL A 111 8.87 2.30 17.51
N VAL A 112 9.67 2.86 16.61
CA VAL A 112 9.27 3.93 15.69
C VAL A 112 8.96 3.33 14.33
N TYR A 113 7.88 3.79 13.71
CA TYR A 113 7.48 3.39 12.36
C TYR A 113 7.51 4.62 11.44
N ASP A 114 8.27 4.53 10.35
CA ASP A 114 8.37 5.56 9.33
C ASP A 114 8.49 4.96 7.93
N ILE A 115 7.35 4.77 7.26
CA ILE A 115 7.25 4.21 5.92
C ILE A 115 6.14 4.94 5.16
N GLN A 116 6.41 5.31 3.89
CA GLN A 116 5.39 5.78 2.95
C GLN A 116 4.58 4.58 2.44
N ASP A 117 3.31 4.52 2.78
CA ASP A 117 2.36 3.55 2.25
C ASP A 117 1.79 3.99 0.89
N ASN A 118 1.03 3.12 0.21
CA ASN A 118 0.35 3.47 -1.05
C ASN A 118 -1.17 3.63 -0.92
N GLY A 119 -1.75 3.48 0.28
CA GLY A 119 -3.17 3.66 0.55
C GLY A 119 -4.05 2.44 0.23
N CYS A 120 -3.46 1.30 -0.14
CA CYS A 120 -4.20 0.06 -0.42
C CYS A 120 -3.91 -1.04 0.60
N ARG A 121 -4.97 -1.71 1.08
CA ARG A 121 -4.88 -2.75 2.11
C ARG A 121 -3.90 -3.89 1.78
N SER A 122 -3.78 -4.26 0.51
CA SER A 122 -2.90 -5.35 0.09
C SER A 122 -1.41 -4.98 0.05
N TYR A 123 -1.09 -3.69 0.21
CA TYR A 123 0.28 -3.23 0.34
C TYR A 123 0.77 -3.49 1.76
N THR A 124 1.79 -4.34 1.92
CA THR A 124 2.03 -5.09 3.17
C THR A 124 2.62 -4.29 4.33
N PHE A 125 3.00 -3.03 4.13
CA PHE A 125 3.61 -2.22 5.17
C PHE A 125 2.67 -1.97 6.36
N ILE A 126 1.38 -1.79 6.11
CA ILE A 126 0.39 -1.65 7.20
C ILE A 126 0.21 -2.96 7.98
N SER A 127 0.39 -4.12 7.34
CA SER A 127 0.41 -5.42 8.02
C SER A 127 1.63 -5.57 8.92
N THR A 128 2.80 -5.11 8.45
CA THR A 128 4.03 -5.04 9.25
C THR A 128 3.82 -4.11 10.46
N MET A 129 3.19 -2.94 10.26
CA MET A 129 2.86 -2.00 11.34
C MET A 129 1.96 -2.66 12.38
N ALA A 130 0.86 -3.27 11.97
CA ALA A 130 -0.08 -3.94 12.88
C ALA A 130 0.58 -5.09 13.68
N ASN A 131 1.40 -5.90 13.02
CA ASN A 131 2.15 -6.98 13.66
C ASN A 131 3.16 -6.45 14.70
N ALA A 132 3.83 -5.35 14.41
CA ALA A 132 4.76 -4.71 15.33
C ALA A 132 4.04 -4.04 16.50
N MET A 133 2.90 -3.40 16.27
CA MET A 133 2.04 -2.86 17.32
C MET A 133 1.58 -3.96 18.30
N GLU A 134 1.16 -5.12 17.79
CA GLU A 134 0.78 -6.26 18.61
C GLU A 134 1.96 -6.82 19.43
N ALA A 135 3.16 -6.88 18.82
CA ALA A 135 4.38 -7.29 19.53
C ALA A 135 4.76 -6.30 20.65
N CYS A 136 4.66 -4.99 20.39
CA CYS A 136 4.91 -3.95 21.38
C CYS A 136 3.90 -4.02 22.54
N ALA A 137 2.61 -4.20 22.24
CA ALA A 137 1.58 -4.39 23.26
C ALA A 137 1.88 -5.58 24.17
N ALA A 138 2.31 -6.71 23.58
CA ALA A 138 2.64 -7.93 24.33
C ALA A 138 3.90 -7.78 25.20
N GLN A 139 4.86 -6.92 24.82
CA GLN A 139 6.13 -6.71 25.51
C GLN A 139 6.18 -5.42 26.34
N GLY A 140 5.05 -4.68 26.42
CA GLY A 140 5.01 -3.39 27.17
C GLY A 140 5.89 -2.30 26.58
N LYS A 141 6.13 -2.32 25.27
CA LYS A 141 6.92 -1.32 24.56
C LYS A 141 6.02 -0.23 23.98
N GLU A 142 6.54 1.00 23.88
CA GLU A 142 5.86 2.10 23.19
C GLU A 142 5.90 1.88 21.68
N PHE A 143 4.88 2.38 20.97
CA PHE A 143 4.86 2.44 19.52
C PHE A 143 4.66 3.87 19.06
N VAL A 144 5.55 4.36 18.20
CA VAL A 144 5.54 5.74 17.71
C VAL A 144 5.45 5.75 16.20
N VAL A 145 4.43 6.40 15.65
CA VAL A 145 4.29 6.56 14.20
C VAL A 145 4.71 7.96 13.79
N LEU A 146 5.69 8.04 12.89
CA LEU A 146 6.03 9.28 12.20
C LEU A 146 5.16 9.35 10.96
N ASP A 147 4.13 10.21 10.97
CA ASP A 147 3.07 10.14 9.99
C ASP A 147 3.50 10.64 8.60
N ARG A 148 2.89 10.06 7.57
CA ARG A 148 3.11 10.36 6.15
C ARG A 148 1.79 10.45 5.40
N PRO A 149 1.75 11.15 4.23
CA PRO A 149 0.54 11.25 3.42
C PRO A 149 0.00 9.89 2.99
N ASP A 150 -1.32 9.76 2.91
CA ASP A 150 -1.93 8.75 2.06
C ASP A 150 -1.83 9.23 0.60
N PRO A 151 -1.17 8.52 -0.31
CA PRO A 151 -1.01 8.97 -1.70
C PRO A 151 -2.32 9.12 -2.46
N LEU A 152 -3.34 8.40 -2.02
CA LEU A 152 -4.70 8.43 -2.58
C LEU A 152 -5.58 9.52 -1.93
N GLY A 153 -5.02 10.33 -1.03
CA GLY A 153 -5.78 11.24 -0.19
C GLY A 153 -6.58 10.52 0.90
N GLY A 154 -7.35 11.29 1.66
CA GLY A 154 -8.11 10.78 2.80
C GLY A 154 -9.61 10.63 2.57
N THR A 155 -10.12 11.00 1.38
CA THR A 155 -11.55 11.08 1.09
C THR A 155 -12.17 9.75 0.70
N LYS A 156 -11.49 8.94 -0.11
CA LYS A 156 -12.00 7.67 -0.65
C LYS A 156 -11.97 6.52 0.36
N ALA A 157 -13.00 5.69 0.29
CA ALA A 157 -13.00 4.34 0.82
C ALA A 157 -13.71 3.44 -0.19
N GLU A 158 -13.03 2.41 -0.68
CA GLU A 158 -13.56 1.49 -1.69
C GLU A 158 -13.25 0.04 -1.35
N GLY A 159 -14.16 -0.84 -1.73
CA GLY A 159 -14.04 -2.27 -1.53
C GLY A 159 -14.59 -2.74 -0.18
N LYS A 160 -14.81 -4.03 -0.08
CA LYS A 160 -15.28 -4.65 1.17
C LYS A 160 -14.16 -4.81 2.19
N LYS A 161 -14.52 -4.90 3.45
CA LYS A 161 -13.61 -5.33 4.51
C LYS A 161 -13.19 -6.79 4.34
N VAL A 162 -12.09 -7.17 4.97
CA VAL A 162 -11.70 -8.58 5.11
C VAL A 162 -12.76 -9.29 5.96
N ASP A 163 -13.24 -10.43 5.49
CA ASP A 163 -14.18 -11.26 6.27
C ASP A 163 -13.45 -11.94 7.44
N PRO A 164 -14.12 -12.12 8.58
CA PRO A 164 -13.56 -12.86 9.70
C PRO A 164 -13.07 -14.25 9.28
N GLY A 165 -11.84 -14.61 9.63
CA GLY A 165 -11.19 -15.86 9.26
C GLY A 165 -10.54 -15.85 7.86
N CYS A 166 -10.61 -14.72 7.14
CA CYS A 166 -9.93 -14.53 5.85
C CYS A 166 -8.68 -13.64 5.96
N GLU A 167 -8.25 -13.31 7.18
CA GLU A 167 -7.09 -12.48 7.43
C GLU A 167 -5.82 -13.14 6.87
N SER A 168 -4.97 -12.33 6.29
CA SER A 168 -3.69 -12.75 5.70
C SER A 168 -2.70 -11.61 5.74
N PHE A 169 -1.43 -11.84 5.37
CA PHE A 169 -0.46 -10.76 5.34
C PHE A 169 -0.78 -9.66 4.30
N VAL A 170 -1.51 -10.00 3.22
CA VAL A 170 -2.03 -9.04 2.23
C VAL A 170 -3.44 -8.52 2.56
N GLY A 171 -3.92 -8.81 3.76
CA GLY A 171 -5.24 -8.41 4.25
C GLY A 171 -5.34 -8.65 5.74
N ALA A 172 -4.43 -8.04 6.53
CA ALA A 172 -4.33 -8.29 7.98
C ALA A 172 -5.41 -7.59 8.79
N LEU A 173 -5.95 -6.50 8.28
CA LEU A 173 -6.88 -5.63 8.99
C LEU A 173 -8.29 -5.68 8.38
N PRO A 174 -9.35 -5.61 9.19
CA PRO A 174 -10.75 -5.59 8.73
C PRO A 174 -11.14 -4.20 8.21
N ILE A 175 -10.45 -3.72 7.19
CA ILE A 175 -10.66 -2.41 6.54
C ILE A 175 -10.98 -2.62 5.05
N PRO A 176 -11.59 -1.63 4.35
CA PRO A 176 -11.77 -1.66 2.89
C PRO A 176 -10.45 -1.74 2.13
N TYR A 177 -10.52 -2.03 0.83
CA TYR A 177 -9.32 -2.12 -0.01
C TYR A 177 -8.60 -0.77 -0.14
N ILE A 178 -9.33 0.31 -0.44
CA ILE A 178 -8.89 1.69 -0.23
C ILE A 178 -9.51 2.16 1.08
N TYR A 179 -8.73 2.62 2.03
CA TYR A 179 -9.20 2.96 3.36
C TYR A 179 -9.11 4.47 3.68
N GLY A 180 -8.30 5.25 2.95
CA GLY A 180 -8.21 6.71 3.06
C GLY A 180 -7.88 7.19 4.48
N LEU A 181 -6.84 6.62 5.07
CA LEU A 181 -6.25 7.02 6.34
C LEU A 181 -4.73 7.08 6.18
N THR A 182 -4.10 8.05 6.82
CA THR A 182 -2.64 8.05 6.97
C THR A 182 -2.20 6.89 7.87
N PRO A 183 -0.92 6.46 7.84
CA PRO A 183 -0.42 5.44 8.77
C PRO A 183 -0.69 5.78 10.24
N GLY A 184 -0.56 7.05 10.63
CA GLY A 184 -0.84 7.50 11.99
C GLY A 184 -2.33 7.41 12.36
N GLU A 185 -3.20 7.83 11.46
CA GLU A 185 -4.65 7.69 11.64
C GLU A 185 -5.07 6.22 11.70
N LEU A 186 -4.49 5.37 10.83
CA LEU A 186 -4.75 3.93 10.84
C LEU A 186 -4.27 3.30 12.16
N ALA A 187 -3.09 3.65 12.66
CA ALA A 187 -2.60 3.17 13.95
C ALA A 187 -3.55 3.54 15.10
N ARG A 188 -4.08 4.77 15.12
CA ARG A 188 -5.11 5.18 16.09
C ARG A 188 -6.39 4.34 15.97
N MET A 189 -6.82 4.04 14.74
CA MET A 189 -7.99 3.20 14.51
C MET A 189 -7.74 1.75 14.96
N ILE A 190 -6.56 1.20 14.69
CA ILE A 190 -6.16 -0.16 15.13
C ILE A 190 -6.31 -0.29 16.66
N VAL A 191 -5.84 0.71 17.40
CA VAL A 191 -5.96 0.73 18.88
C VAL A 191 -7.41 0.95 19.30
N GLY A 192 -8.08 1.96 18.74
CA GLY A 192 -9.43 2.36 19.14
C GLY A 192 -10.49 1.30 18.85
N GLU A 193 -10.35 0.59 17.74
CA GLU A 193 -11.27 -0.49 17.33
C GLU A 193 -10.77 -1.89 17.79
N LYS A 194 -9.66 -1.95 18.57
CA LYS A 194 -9.07 -3.19 19.10
C LYS A 194 -8.81 -4.25 18.03
N MET A 195 -8.23 -3.82 16.91
CA MET A 195 -7.97 -4.70 15.74
C MET A 195 -6.79 -5.65 15.94
N ILE A 196 -6.02 -5.49 17.02
CA ILE A 196 -4.88 -6.34 17.40
C ILE A 196 -5.04 -6.82 18.85
N LYS A 197 -4.36 -7.91 19.19
CA LYS A 197 -4.36 -8.42 20.57
C LYS A 197 -3.60 -7.45 21.48
N GLY A 198 -4.19 -7.14 22.64
CA GLY A 198 -3.59 -6.25 23.62
C GLY A 198 -3.58 -4.78 23.22
N ALA A 199 -4.41 -4.37 22.27
CA ALA A 199 -4.52 -2.98 21.82
C ALA A 199 -4.71 -2.00 22.99
N GLU A 200 -5.49 -2.39 24.00
CA GLU A 200 -5.77 -1.58 25.20
C GLU A 200 -4.54 -1.34 26.09
N LYS A 201 -3.47 -2.11 25.91
CA LYS A 201 -2.20 -2.00 26.66
C LYS A 201 -1.14 -1.22 25.89
N LEU A 202 -1.36 -0.99 24.60
CA LEU A 202 -0.37 -0.32 23.75
C LEU A 202 -0.32 1.18 24.04
N LYS A 203 0.86 1.66 24.41
CA LYS A 203 1.14 3.10 24.43
C LYS A 203 1.49 3.53 23.01
N LEU A 204 0.54 4.16 22.32
CA LEU A 204 0.70 4.71 20.99
C LEU A 204 0.91 6.20 21.02
N THR A 205 1.93 6.67 20.30
CA THR A 205 2.17 8.09 20.01
C THR A 205 2.20 8.25 18.48
N VAL A 206 1.48 9.25 17.97
CA VAL A 206 1.56 9.65 16.57
C VAL A 206 2.16 11.04 16.49
N ILE A 207 3.24 11.19 15.73
CA ILE A 207 3.80 12.49 15.38
C ILE A 207 3.16 12.90 14.06
N PRO A 208 2.20 13.84 14.09
CA PRO A 208 1.45 14.21 12.90
C PRO A 208 2.30 14.99 11.91
N MET A 209 1.86 15.00 10.66
CA MET A 209 2.38 15.92 9.65
C MET A 209 1.91 17.35 9.91
N GLU A 210 2.60 18.30 9.32
CA GLU A 210 2.13 19.69 9.19
C GLU A 210 1.82 20.00 7.72
N GLY A 211 0.67 20.64 7.48
CA GLY A 211 0.28 21.15 6.17
C GLY A 211 -0.42 20.15 5.24
N TRP A 212 -0.67 18.92 5.65
CA TRP A 212 -1.45 17.96 4.87
C TRP A 212 -2.94 18.07 5.15
N SER A 213 -3.75 17.98 4.10
CA SER A 213 -5.21 17.88 4.16
C SER A 213 -5.71 16.66 3.38
N ARG A 214 -6.89 16.20 3.69
CA ARG A 214 -7.45 14.93 3.18
C ARG A 214 -7.76 14.91 1.69
N ASP A 215 -7.91 16.07 1.08
CA ASP A 215 -8.12 16.27 -0.35
C ASP A 215 -6.83 16.25 -1.18
N MET A 216 -5.66 16.29 -0.52
CA MET A 216 -4.36 16.23 -1.18
C MET A 216 -4.05 14.81 -1.65
N LEU A 217 -3.77 14.64 -2.94
CA LEU A 217 -3.01 13.51 -3.45
C LEU A 217 -1.52 13.72 -3.15
N PHE A 218 -0.68 12.69 -3.27
CA PHE A 218 0.74 12.86 -2.96
C PHE A 218 1.41 13.98 -3.80
N ALA A 219 1.04 14.10 -5.06
CA ALA A 219 1.58 15.15 -5.94
C ALA A 219 1.32 16.59 -5.44
N ASP A 220 0.27 16.78 -4.64
CA ASP A 220 -0.10 18.10 -4.11
C ASP A 220 0.73 18.48 -2.87
N THR A 221 1.43 17.51 -2.26
CA THR A 221 2.19 17.72 -1.02
C THR A 221 3.48 18.50 -1.21
N GLY A 222 4.03 18.50 -2.42
CA GLY A 222 5.36 19.04 -2.71
C GLY A 222 6.52 18.19 -2.19
N MET A 223 6.24 17.07 -1.52
CA MET A 223 7.27 16.16 -0.99
C MET A 223 7.96 15.37 -2.10
N PRO A 224 9.24 15.01 -1.94
CA PRO A 224 9.91 14.12 -2.87
C PRO A 224 9.31 12.71 -2.81
N TRP A 225 9.04 12.11 -3.98
CA TRP A 225 8.65 10.72 -4.05
C TRP A 225 9.88 9.81 -4.02
N VAL A 226 9.95 8.98 -3.00
CA VAL A 226 10.88 7.84 -2.98
C VAL A 226 10.07 6.58 -3.19
N LEU A 227 10.44 5.76 -4.17
CA LEU A 227 9.65 4.57 -4.51
C LEU A 227 9.57 3.59 -3.32
N PRO A 228 8.36 3.25 -2.87
CA PRO A 228 8.19 2.33 -1.73
C PRO A 228 8.43 0.86 -2.11
N SER A 229 8.41 0.56 -3.41
CA SER A 229 8.73 -0.75 -3.97
C SER A 229 9.22 -0.60 -5.42
N PRO A 230 9.92 -1.60 -5.99
CA PRO A 230 10.54 -1.48 -7.32
C PRO A 230 9.57 -1.13 -8.46
N HIS A 231 8.29 -1.42 -8.33
CA HIS A 231 7.29 -1.18 -9.37
C HIS A 231 6.42 0.06 -9.11
N MET A 232 6.82 0.93 -8.17
CA MET A 232 6.09 2.15 -7.81
C MET A 232 6.94 3.41 -8.08
N PRO A 233 7.37 3.66 -9.34
CA PRO A 233 8.39 4.67 -9.67
C PRO A 233 7.92 6.11 -9.45
N THR A 234 6.64 6.38 -9.51
CA THR A 234 6.07 7.73 -9.41
C THR A 234 4.85 7.75 -8.48
N PRO A 235 4.49 8.89 -7.90
CA PRO A 235 3.29 8.99 -7.06
C PRO A 235 2.01 8.67 -7.85
N GLU A 236 1.95 8.96 -9.15
CA GLU A 236 0.83 8.56 -10.00
C GLU A 236 0.62 7.05 -10.05
N THR A 237 1.70 6.26 -9.95
CA THR A 237 1.59 4.80 -9.95
C THR A 237 0.73 4.30 -8.80
N ALA A 238 0.75 4.98 -7.65
CA ALA A 238 -0.11 4.66 -6.53
C ALA A 238 -1.61 4.80 -6.86
N LEU A 239 -1.98 5.74 -7.75
CA LEU A 239 -3.37 5.92 -8.19
C LEU A 239 -3.86 4.76 -9.07
N PHE A 240 -2.98 4.14 -9.85
CA PHE A 240 -3.30 3.02 -10.74
C PHE A 240 -3.28 1.67 -10.02
N TYR A 241 -2.51 1.54 -8.95
CA TYR A 241 -2.39 0.28 -8.20
C TYR A 241 -3.75 -0.31 -7.78
N PRO A 242 -4.69 0.43 -7.16
CA PRO A 242 -5.98 -0.13 -6.77
C PRO A 242 -6.85 -0.54 -7.96
N ALA A 243 -6.59 0.01 -9.16
CA ALA A 243 -7.37 -0.29 -10.36
C ALA A 243 -6.92 -1.57 -11.08
N THR A 244 -5.72 -2.08 -10.81
CA THR A 244 -5.11 -3.20 -11.54
C THR A 244 -4.52 -4.28 -10.65
N GLY A 245 -4.15 -3.94 -9.41
CA GLY A 245 -3.37 -4.83 -8.54
C GLY A 245 -4.09 -6.13 -8.16
N ILE A 246 -5.42 -6.10 -8.01
CA ILE A 246 -6.20 -7.30 -7.66
C ILE A 246 -6.19 -8.31 -8.82
N VAL A 247 -6.44 -7.86 -10.05
CA VAL A 247 -6.42 -8.76 -11.21
C VAL A 247 -5.01 -9.24 -11.53
N GLY A 248 -4.00 -8.43 -11.20
CA GLY A 248 -2.59 -8.80 -11.36
C GLY A 248 -2.21 -10.05 -10.57
N GLU A 249 -2.88 -10.33 -9.45
CA GLU A 249 -2.65 -11.53 -8.65
C GLU A 249 -3.07 -12.83 -9.34
N LEU A 250 -3.85 -12.75 -10.42
CA LEU A 250 -4.29 -13.93 -11.15
C LEU A 250 -3.26 -14.46 -12.17
N ASP A 251 -2.18 -13.71 -12.48
CA ASP A 251 -1.30 -14.00 -13.63
C ASP A 251 -2.10 -14.23 -14.92
N TYR A 252 -3.16 -13.46 -15.10
CA TYR A 252 -4.10 -13.56 -16.20
C TYR A 252 -3.85 -12.51 -17.28
N LEU A 253 -3.46 -11.31 -16.84
CA LEU A 253 -3.15 -10.15 -17.67
C LEU A 253 -1.80 -9.56 -17.26
N SER A 254 -1.09 -8.98 -18.22
CA SER A 254 -0.05 -8.02 -17.92
C SER A 254 -0.70 -6.71 -17.47
N ILE A 255 -0.35 -6.27 -16.26
CA ILE A 255 -0.79 -4.99 -15.70
C ILE A 255 0.29 -3.90 -15.84
N GLY A 256 1.22 -4.08 -16.78
CA GLY A 256 2.31 -3.15 -17.04
C GLY A 256 3.56 -3.36 -16.17
N VAL A 257 3.49 -4.23 -15.15
CA VAL A 257 4.67 -4.67 -14.41
C VAL A 257 5.56 -5.47 -15.35
N GLY A 258 6.83 -5.12 -15.41
CA GLY A 258 7.76 -5.67 -16.42
C GLY A 258 7.86 -4.83 -17.70
N TYR A 259 7.10 -3.75 -17.78
CA TYR A 259 7.18 -2.71 -18.81
C TYR A 259 7.33 -1.34 -18.16
N THR A 260 7.39 -0.27 -18.94
CA THR A 260 7.59 1.11 -18.47
C THR A 260 6.37 1.75 -17.80
N MET A 261 5.25 1.03 -17.68
CA MET A 261 3.96 1.53 -17.21
C MET A 261 3.33 0.59 -16.15
N PRO A 262 4.02 0.38 -15.01
CA PRO A 262 3.52 -0.53 -13.98
C PRO A 262 2.15 -0.09 -13.46
N PHE A 263 1.25 -1.06 -13.31
CA PHE A 263 -0.14 -0.92 -12.85
C PHE A 263 -1.06 -0.08 -13.74
N ARG A 264 -0.62 0.27 -14.96
CA ARG A 264 -1.36 1.20 -15.83
C ARG A 264 -1.98 0.53 -17.05
N THR A 265 -1.82 -0.77 -17.23
CA THR A 265 -2.30 -1.49 -18.41
C THR A 265 -3.09 -2.74 -18.08
N PHE A 266 -3.88 -3.20 -19.04
CA PHE A 266 -4.49 -4.53 -19.08
C PHE A 266 -4.23 -5.13 -20.45
N ALA A 267 -3.33 -6.10 -20.54
CA ALA A 267 -2.88 -6.63 -21.83
C ALA A 267 -2.65 -8.15 -21.80
N ALA A 268 -2.87 -8.79 -22.93
CA ALA A 268 -2.56 -10.19 -23.17
C ALA A 268 -2.32 -10.45 -24.66
N PRO A 269 -1.67 -11.59 -25.05
CA PRO A 269 -1.38 -11.89 -26.44
C PRO A 269 -2.62 -12.06 -27.33
N TRP A 270 -3.74 -12.46 -26.73
CA TRP A 270 -5.01 -12.74 -27.43
C TRP A 270 -5.94 -11.54 -27.52
N ILE A 271 -5.59 -10.37 -26.96
CA ILE A 271 -6.44 -9.18 -26.95
C ILE A 271 -6.21 -8.34 -28.21
N ASN A 272 -7.30 -7.94 -28.85
CA ASN A 272 -7.30 -6.85 -29.84
C ASN A 272 -7.43 -5.52 -29.11
N ALA A 273 -6.37 -4.72 -29.10
CA ALA A 273 -6.28 -3.49 -28.35
C ALA A 273 -7.37 -2.46 -28.71
N GLY A 274 -7.62 -2.25 -30.02
CA GLY A 274 -8.61 -1.28 -30.48
C GLY A 274 -10.04 -1.68 -30.11
N LYS A 275 -10.38 -2.96 -30.27
CA LYS A 275 -11.71 -3.47 -29.92
C LYS A 275 -11.97 -3.39 -28.41
N LEU A 276 -10.97 -3.75 -27.58
CA LEU A 276 -11.11 -3.68 -26.12
C LEU A 276 -11.27 -2.21 -25.66
N ALA A 277 -10.45 -1.29 -26.17
CA ALA A 277 -10.57 0.13 -25.84
C ALA A 277 -11.96 0.69 -26.19
N ALA A 278 -12.46 0.38 -27.40
CA ALA A 278 -13.81 0.79 -27.83
C ALA A 278 -14.90 0.22 -26.90
N ARG A 279 -14.81 -1.07 -26.54
CA ARG A 279 -15.78 -1.73 -25.64
C ARG A 279 -15.79 -1.09 -24.25
N LEU A 280 -14.61 -0.86 -23.66
CA LEU A 280 -14.48 -0.27 -22.31
C LEU A 280 -14.92 1.19 -22.28
N ASN A 281 -14.57 1.99 -23.30
CA ASN A 281 -15.02 3.37 -23.37
C ASN A 281 -16.54 3.49 -23.58
N ALA A 282 -17.16 2.53 -24.27
CA ALA A 282 -18.62 2.46 -24.43
C ALA A 282 -19.35 2.06 -23.11
N MET A 283 -18.65 1.55 -22.10
CA MET A 283 -19.23 1.31 -20.78
C MET A 283 -19.39 2.58 -19.95
N GLU A 284 -18.81 3.70 -20.40
CA GLU A 284 -18.90 5.03 -19.75
C GLU A 284 -18.54 5.03 -18.26
N ILE A 285 -17.53 4.23 -17.87
CA ILE A 285 -17.07 4.15 -16.48
C ILE A 285 -16.64 5.55 -16.03
N PRO A 286 -17.24 6.11 -14.96
CA PRO A 286 -16.95 7.47 -14.54
C PRO A 286 -15.46 7.70 -14.25
N GLY A 287 -14.92 8.86 -14.65
CA GLY A 287 -13.58 9.31 -14.30
C GLY A 287 -12.42 8.50 -14.89
N VAL A 288 -12.69 7.60 -15.85
CA VAL A 288 -11.64 6.83 -16.54
C VAL A 288 -11.82 6.82 -18.05
N ARG A 289 -10.70 6.61 -18.76
CA ARG A 289 -10.67 6.38 -20.21
C ARG A 289 -9.61 5.32 -20.53
N PHE A 290 -9.76 4.67 -21.66
CA PHE A 290 -8.87 3.62 -22.12
C PHE A 290 -8.33 3.92 -23.52
N ARG A 291 -7.02 3.84 -23.67
CA ARG A 291 -6.31 3.98 -24.94
C ARG A 291 -5.78 2.60 -25.38
N PRO A 292 -5.90 2.23 -26.67
CA PRO A 292 -5.27 1.01 -27.15
C PRO A 292 -3.74 1.09 -27.00
N ILE A 293 -3.11 -0.01 -26.57
CA ILE A 293 -1.66 -0.14 -26.46
C ILE A 293 -1.19 -1.51 -26.93
N ASN A 294 0.01 -1.56 -27.52
CA ASN A 294 0.71 -2.77 -27.86
C ASN A 294 2.15 -2.69 -27.35
N TYR A 295 2.63 -3.73 -26.68
CA TYR A 295 3.97 -3.75 -26.11
C TYR A 295 4.48 -5.17 -25.84
N LYS A 296 5.76 -5.29 -25.54
CA LYS A 296 6.42 -6.52 -25.06
C LYS A 296 7.00 -6.27 -23.69
N PRO A 297 6.60 -6.99 -22.62
CA PRO A 297 7.25 -6.89 -21.32
C PRO A 297 8.74 -7.30 -21.40
N TYR A 298 9.56 -6.60 -20.65
CA TYR A 298 11.01 -6.88 -20.56
C TYR A 298 11.30 -7.98 -19.54
N TYR A 299 10.45 -8.13 -18.52
CA TYR A 299 10.51 -9.15 -17.48
C TYR A 299 9.10 -9.47 -16.95
N GLY A 300 8.99 -10.46 -16.05
CA GLY A 300 7.72 -10.84 -15.42
C GLY A 300 6.76 -11.55 -16.37
N PHE A 301 5.47 -11.36 -16.13
CA PHE A 301 4.41 -12.00 -16.90
C PHE A 301 4.49 -11.66 -18.38
N GLY A 302 4.58 -12.69 -19.22
CA GLY A 302 4.62 -12.53 -20.67
C GLY A 302 5.90 -11.90 -21.22
N LYS A 303 7.05 -12.01 -20.52
CA LYS A 303 8.34 -11.52 -20.98
C LYS A 303 8.61 -11.86 -22.44
N GLY A 304 8.89 -10.84 -23.27
CA GLY A 304 9.23 -10.97 -24.69
C GLY A 304 8.06 -11.32 -25.62
N VAL A 305 6.86 -11.52 -25.08
CA VAL A 305 5.67 -11.82 -25.87
C VAL A 305 4.95 -10.53 -26.29
N GLN A 306 4.56 -10.44 -27.58
CA GLN A 306 3.76 -9.31 -28.06
C GLN A 306 2.38 -9.35 -27.44
N MET A 307 1.98 -8.27 -26.77
CA MET A 307 0.67 -8.10 -26.15
C MET A 307 -0.09 -6.96 -26.78
N GLY A 308 -1.41 -7.13 -26.91
CA GLY A 308 -2.37 -6.07 -27.14
C GLY A 308 -3.19 -5.83 -25.90
N GLY A 309 -3.65 -4.61 -25.70
CA GLY A 309 -4.46 -4.28 -24.54
C GLY A 309 -4.83 -2.82 -24.47
N VAL A 310 -5.10 -2.34 -23.27
CA VAL A 310 -5.44 -0.96 -23.00
C VAL A 310 -4.55 -0.36 -21.93
N GLU A 311 -4.24 0.93 -22.11
CA GLU A 311 -3.69 1.82 -21.11
C GLU A 311 -4.84 2.54 -20.43
N LEU A 312 -4.83 2.58 -19.09
CA LEU A 312 -5.79 3.26 -18.25
C LEU A 312 -5.40 4.73 -18.05
N TYR A 313 -6.34 5.62 -18.20
CA TYR A 313 -6.26 7.03 -17.84
C TYR A 313 -7.30 7.35 -16.77
N ILE A 314 -6.88 7.93 -15.66
CA ILE A 314 -7.76 8.48 -14.64
C ILE A 314 -7.97 9.96 -15.01
N THR A 315 -9.18 10.29 -15.46
CA THR A 315 -9.55 11.64 -15.94
C THR A 315 -10.25 12.46 -14.86
N ASP A 316 -10.82 11.80 -13.86
CA ASP A 316 -11.43 12.41 -12.68
C ASP A 316 -11.29 11.43 -11.52
N PHE A 317 -10.34 11.70 -10.64
CA PHE A 317 -10.00 10.79 -9.52
C PHE A 317 -11.19 10.62 -8.56
N GLU A 318 -11.93 11.70 -8.29
CA GLU A 318 -13.05 11.63 -7.32
C GLU A 318 -14.19 10.76 -7.83
N LYS A 319 -14.48 10.80 -9.13
CA LYS A 319 -15.54 10.00 -9.75
C LYS A 319 -15.14 8.57 -10.09
N ALA A 320 -13.83 8.31 -10.27
CA ALA A 320 -13.34 7.01 -10.68
C ALA A 320 -13.58 5.94 -9.60
N PRO A 321 -14.31 4.85 -9.90
CA PRO A 321 -14.45 3.71 -9.01
C PRO A 321 -13.22 2.81 -9.16
N LEU A 322 -12.08 3.27 -8.61
CA LEU A 322 -10.76 2.70 -8.91
C LEU A 322 -10.71 1.18 -8.77
N THR A 323 -11.17 0.66 -7.63
CA THR A 323 -11.11 -0.79 -7.36
C THR A 323 -11.98 -1.62 -8.27
N LEU A 324 -13.03 -1.02 -8.85
CA LEU A 324 -13.98 -1.70 -9.76
C LEU A 324 -13.52 -1.71 -11.21
N VAL A 325 -12.57 -0.84 -11.61
CA VAL A 325 -12.08 -0.77 -13.00
C VAL A 325 -11.66 -2.15 -13.52
N GLN A 326 -10.90 -2.91 -12.74
CA GLN A 326 -10.43 -4.23 -13.12
C GLN A 326 -11.56 -5.26 -13.27
N PHE A 327 -12.67 -5.12 -12.53
CA PHE A 327 -13.85 -5.99 -12.70
C PHE A 327 -14.59 -5.65 -14.00
N TYR A 328 -14.74 -4.37 -14.35
CA TYR A 328 -15.27 -3.97 -15.67
C TYR A 328 -14.41 -4.49 -16.83
N VAL A 329 -13.08 -4.48 -16.66
CA VAL A 329 -12.16 -5.05 -17.66
C VAL A 329 -12.37 -6.56 -17.76
N MET A 330 -12.43 -7.30 -16.66
CA MET A 330 -12.69 -8.74 -16.67
C MET A 330 -14.08 -9.08 -17.25
N GLU A 331 -15.10 -8.25 -17.01
CA GLU A 331 -16.43 -8.36 -17.62
C GLU A 331 -16.35 -8.23 -19.15
N ALA A 332 -15.75 -7.14 -19.64
CA ALA A 332 -15.58 -6.90 -21.07
C ALA A 332 -14.80 -8.03 -21.77
N LEU A 333 -13.74 -8.53 -21.13
CA LEU A 333 -12.93 -9.63 -21.66
C LEU A 333 -13.70 -10.96 -21.66
N ALA A 334 -14.52 -11.24 -20.65
CA ALA A 334 -15.33 -12.45 -20.61
C ALA A 334 -16.39 -12.48 -21.74
N ASP A 335 -16.96 -11.31 -22.08
CA ASP A 335 -17.89 -11.16 -23.19
C ASP A 335 -17.18 -11.31 -24.55
N MET A 336 -16.03 -10.65 -24.72
CA MET A 336 -15.31 -10.60 -26.00
C MET A 336 -14.51 -11.88 -26.29
N TYR A 337 -14.01 -12.53 -25.24
CA TYR A 337 -13.11 -13.68 -25.32
C TYR A 337 -13.55 -14.79 -24.35
N PRO A 338 -14.68 -15.46 -24.59
CA PRO A 338 -15.25 -16.43 -23.65
C PRO A 338 -14.34 -17.63 -23.36
N ALA A 339 -13.38 -17.93 -24.25
CA ALA A 339 -12.34 -18.94 -24.02
C ALA A 339 -11.25 -18.51 -23.04
N HIS A 340 -11.17 -17.23 -22.70
CA HIS A 340 -10.14 -16.63 -21.85
C HIS A 340 -10.74 -15.96 -20.59
N LYS A 341 -11.70 -16.61 -19.93
CA LYS A 341 -12.27 -16.11 -18.68
C LYS A 341 -11.24 -16.20 -17.55
N ALA A 342 -11.11 -15.12 -16.77
CA ALA A 342 -10.05 -14.93 -15.79
C ALA A 342 -9.87 -16.11 -14.83
N PHE A 343 -10.94 -16.56 -14.17
CA PHE A 343 -10.85 -17.63 -13.18
C PHE A 343 -10.77 -19.04 -13.77
N ALA A 344 -11.14 -19.23 -15.03
CA ALA A 344 -10.91 -20.49 -15.73
C ALA A 344 -9.45 -20.62 -16.20
N ALA A 345 -8.82 -19.48 -16.53
CA ALA A 345 -7.44 -19.44 -17.00
C ALA A 345 -6.41 -19.41 -15.84
N ALA A 346 -6.77 -18.81 -14.69
CA ALA A 346 -5.85 -18.64 -13.58
C ALA A 346 -5.61 -19.94 -12.80
N PRO A 347 -4.35 -20.25 -12.43
CA PRO A 347 -4.03 -21.38 -11.55
C PRO A 347 -4.72 -21.27 -10.19
N ALA A 348 -5.01 -22.41 -9.55
CA ALA A 348 -5.70 -22.45 -8.25
C ALA A 348 -4.96 -21.66 -7.13
N ALA A 349 -3.62 -21.66 -7.14
CA ALA A 349 -2.82 -20.89 -6.20
C ALA A 349 -3.02 -19.37 -6.36
N ARG A 350 -3.18 -18.91 -7.61
CA ARG A 350 -3.45 -17.50 -7.93
C ARG A 350 -4.88 -17.10 -7.58
N GLN A 351 -5.84 -17.99 -7.78
CA GLN A 351 -7.22 -17.76 -7.30
C GLN A 351 -7.26 -17.60 -5.77
N LYS A 352 -6.49 -18.41 -5.02
CA LYS A 352 -6.36 -18.27 -3.57
C LYS A 352 -5.71 -16.92 -3.18
N MET A 353 -4.73 -16.43 -3.93
CA MET A 353 -4.13 -15.12 -3.69
C MET A 353 -5.14 -14.00 -3.95
N PHE A 354 -5.91 -14.10 -5.04
CA PHE A 354 -7.01 -13.17 -5.31
C PHE A 354 -8.01 -13.12 -4.14
N ASP A 355 -8.40 -14.28 -3.58
CA ASP A 355 -9.31 -14.35 -2.43
C ASP A 355 -8.71 -13.66 -1.20
N LYS A 356 -7.40 -13.81 -0.94
CA LYS A 356 -6.70 -13.13 0.16
C LYS A 356 -6.66 -11.62 -0.04
N VAL A 357 -6.34 -11.16 -1.25
CA VAL A 357 -6.25 -9.72 -1.56
C VAL A 357 -7.60 -9.05 -1.51
N THR A 358 -8.65 -9.70 -2.02
CA THR A 358 -10.04 -9.19 -1.90
C THR A 358 -10.61 -9.33 -0.48
N GLY A 359 -9.98 -10.14 0.37
CA GLY A 359 -10.39 -10.38 1.76
C GLY A 359 -11.57 -11.33 1.90
N SER A 360 -11.97 -12.01 0.83
CA SER A 360 -13.08 -12.97 0.84
C SER A 360 -13.13 -13.83 -0.42
N PRO A 361 -13.30 -15.15 -0.31
CA PRO A 361 -13.55 -16.01 -1.46
C PRO A 361 -14.91 -15.73 -2.11
N GLN A 362 -15.85 -15.09 -1.40
CA GLN A 362 -17.19 -14.77 -1.94
C GLN A 362 -17.10 -13.82 -3.15
N VAL A 363 -16.12 -12.91 -3.17
CA VAL A 363 -15.92 -11.98 -4.29
C VAL A 363 -15.68 -12.75 -5.59
N ARG A 364 -14.74 -13.70 -5.58
CA ARG A 364 -14.47 -14.56 -6.74
C ARG A 364 -15.66 -15.46 -7.06
N GLN A 365 -16.23 -16.12 -6.06
CA GLN A 365 -17.37 -17.04 -6.23
C GLN A 365 -18.60 -16.35 -6.85
N LEU A 366 -18.88 -15.11 -6.43
CA LEU A 366 -20.00 -14.35 -6.99
C LEU A 366 -19.68 -13.87 -8.40
N PHE A 367 -18.54 -13.20 -8.60
CA PHE A 367 -18.18 -12.62 -9.88
C PHE A 367 -17.96 -13.66 -10.99
N SER A 368 -17.38 -14.81 -10.68
CA SER A 368 -17.10 -15.87 -11.66
C SER A 368 -18.35 -16.53 -12.23
N ARG A 369 -19.53 -16.38 -11.62
CA ARG A 369 -20.79 -16.96 -12.12
C ARG A 369 -21.21 -16.36 -13.46
N CYS A 370 -21.22 -15.03 -13.55
CA CYS A 370 -21.74 -14.30 -14.71
C CYS A 370 -20.75 -13.29 -15.29
N TYR A 371 -19.65 -12.96 -14.58
CA TYR A 371 -18.72 -11.90 -14.94
C TYR A 371 -19.46 -10.56 -15.14
N ARG A 372 -20.32 -10.18 -14.20
CA ARG A 372 -21.04 -8.90 -14.20
C ARG A 372 -20.64 -8.08 -13.00
N THR A 373 -20.06 -6.91 -13.24
CA THR A 373 -19.66 -5.98 -12.18
C THR A 373 -20.86 -5.50 -11.38
N ALA A 374 -22.00 -5.30 -12.03
CA ALA A 374 -23.24 -4.91 -11.37
C ALA A 374 -23.67 -5.88 -10.25
N ASP A 375 -23.49 -7.21 -10.46
CA ASP A 375 -23.84 -8.22 -9.48
C ASP A 375 -22.89 -8.19 -8.25
N LEU A 376 -21.65 -7.70 -8.46
CA LEU A 376 -20.66 -7.59 -7.40
C LEU A 376 -20.87 -6.35 -6.51
N LEU A 377 -21.44 -5.26 -7.04
CA LEU A 377 -21.55 -3.98 -6.36
C LEU A 377 -22.12 -4.05 -4.93
N PRO A 378 -23.23 -4.78 -4.66
CA PRO A 378 -23.78 -4.86 -3.31
C PRO A 378 -22.82 -5.47 -2.29
N LEU A 379 -22.05 -6.47 -2.71
CA LEU A 379 -21.04 -7.11 -1.87
C LEU A 379 -19.80 -6.22 -1.71
N TRP A 380 -19.31 -5.64 -2.81
CA TRP A 380 -18.08 -4.86 -2.83
C TRP A 380 -18.18 -3.55 -2.04
N ASN A 381 -19.35 -2.89 -2.12
CA ASN A 381 -19.57 -1.60 -1.47
C ASN A 381 -20.24 -1.71 -0.09
N ARG A 382 -20.50 -2.93 0.39
CA ARG A 382 -21.23 -3.18 1.62
C ARG A 382 -20.73 -2.39 2.83
N ASP A 383 -19.41 -2.28 2.96
CA ASP A 383 -18.77 -1.76 4.17
C ASP A 383 -18.30 -0.30 4.04
N ALA A 384 -18.23 0.25 2.82
CA ALA A 384 -17.56 1.53 2.56
C ALA A 384 -18.19 2.72 3.31
N ALA A 385 -19.51 2.83 3.31
CA ALA A 385 -20.21 3.95 3.96
C ALA A 385 -20.08 3.90 5.49
N SER A 386 -20.26 2.72 6.09
CA SER A 386 -20.12 2.55 7.54
C SER A 386 -18.68 2.76 7.99
N PHE A 387 -17.72 2.30 7.20
CA PHE A 387 -16.32 2.51 7.47
C PHE A 387 -15.94 3.99 7.38
N SER A 388 -16.39 4.71 6.35
CA SER A 388 -16.13 6.15 6.19
C SER A 388 -16.65 6.96 7.38
N LYS A 389 -17.83 6.62 7.91
CA LYS A 389 -18.37 7.23 9.13
C LYS A 389 -17.50 6.89 10.37
N ASN A 390 -17.05 5.63 10.48
CA ASN A 390 -16.30 5.20 11.65
C ASN A 390 -14.86 5.76 11.65
N LYS A 391 -14.19 5.77 10.51
CA LYS A 391 -12.80 6.26 10.40
C LYS A 391 -12.65 7.73 10.79
N ALA A 392 -13.71 8.54 10.62
CA ALA A 392 -13.70 9.96 10.94
C ALA A 392 -13.35 10.26 12.41
N LYS A 393 -13.57 9.32 13.33
CA LYS A 393 -13.19 9.45 14.76
C LYS A 393 -11.67 9.48 14.95
N TYR A 394 -10.90 8.98 13.97
CA TYR A 394 -9.46 8.80 14.05
C TYR A 394 -8.70 9.84 13.23
N HIS A 395 -9.40 10.71 12.52
CA HIS A 395 -8.79 11.77 11.72
C HIS A 395 -7.91 12.68 12.58
N LEU A 396 -6.72 12.99 12.08
CA LEU A 396 -5.79 13.97 12.60
C LEU A 396 -5.82 15.26 11.77
N TYR A 397 -6.26 15.15 10.54
CA TYR A 397 -6.23 16.21 9.53
C TYR A 397 -7.64 16.54 9.04
N LYS A 398 -7.82 17.76 8.52
CA LYS A 398 -9.07 18.27 7.95
C LYS A 398 -9.31 17.76 6.55
#